data_3b819a96f97a0e0d75ac8c846a480f1d
#
_entry.id   3b819a96f97a0e0d75ac8c846a480f1d
#
_cell.length_a   1.000
_cell.length_b   1.000
_cell.length_c   1.000
_cell.angle_alpha   90.00
_cell.angle_beta   90.00
_cell.angle_gamma   90.00
#
_symmetry.space_group_name_H-M   'P 1'
#
loop_
_entity.id
_entity.type
_entity.pdbx_description
1 polymer ?
#
loop_
_entity_poly.entity_id
_entity_poly.type
_entity_poly.pdbx_seq_one_letter_code
_entity_poly.pdbx_strand_id
1 'polypeptide(L)'
;MTFLFILTAIIVICFGFVVLRGAPYVPTRKKQIKQAFDELYVVGQKDVVVDLGSGDGVLLREASKRGAKAVGYELNPILVVISRLMSRSQNNISIQWADFWKKQLPDETTVVYIFINTKDTKHMKQFLEDHVKRTKKGLKVISYAFVLPGMSPQKNVGPMHLYTFKA
;
A
#
# COMPACT_ATOMS: atom_id res chain seq x y z
N MET A 1 30.00 -1.17 22.62
CA MET A 1 28.76 -1.08 23.43
C MET A 1 27.93 0.14 23.03
N THR A 2 28.45 1.35 23.06
CA THR A 2 27.72 2.61 22.75
C THR A 2 27.05 2.63 21.37
N PHE A 3 27.74 2.15 20.32
CA PHE A 3 27.18 2.06 18.97
C PHE A 3 25.94 1.17 18.90
N LEU A 4 25.97 0.02 19.57
CA LEU A 4 24.82 -0.91 19.59
C LEU A 4 23.61 -0.30 20.31
N PHE A 5 23.84 0.42 21.42
CA PHE A 5 22.77 1.15 22.13
C PHE A 5 22.15 2.23 21.26
N ILE A 6 22.97 3.03 20.56
CA ILE A 6 22.47 4.08 19.65
C ILE A 6 21.65 3.46 18.52
N LEU A 7 22.15 2.40 17.89
CA LEU A 7 21.44 1.71 16.80
C LEU A 7 20.09 1.16 17.27
N THR A 8 20.07 0.51 18.44
CA THR A 8 18.83 -0.03 19.04
C THR A 8 17.85 1.09 19.36
N ALA A 9 18.32 2.21 19.93
CA ALA A 9 17.49 3.37 20.23
C ALA A 9 16.87 3.96 18.95
N ILE A 10 17.62 4.10 17.87
CA ILE A 10 17.12 4.58 16.58
C ILE A 10 16.03 3.64 16.05
N ILE A 11 16.24 2.34 16.10
CA ILE A 11 15.24 1.35 15.66
C ILE A 11 13.95 1.49 16.48
N VAL A 12 14.06 1.51 17.81
CA VAL A 12 12.90 1.65 18.71
C VAL A 12 12.15 2.95 18.47
N ILE A 13 12.86 4.07 18.29
CA ILE A 13 12.25 5.38 18.00
C ILE A 13 11.50 5.35 16.65
N CYS A 14 12.12 4.80 15.60
CA CYS A 14 11.50 4.72 14.27
C CYS A 14 10.23 3.86 14.28
N PHE A 15 10.25 2.69 14.94
CA PHE A 15 9.07 1.84 15.03
C PHE A 15 8.01 2.44 15.98
N GLY A 16 8.43 3.00 17.11
CA GLY A 16 7.53 3.68 18.06
C GLY A 16 6.81 4.87 17.42
N PHE A 17 7.52 5.68 16.63
CA PHE A 17 6.93 6.80 15.90
C PHE A 17 5.83 6.37 14.93
N VAL A 18 6.03 5.26 14.23
CA VAL A 18 5.03 4.70 13.30
C VAL A 18 3.81 4.19 14.04
N VAL A 19 3.98 3.49 15.17
CA VAL A 19 2.86 2.99 16.00
C VAL A 19 2.01 4.14 16.55
N LEU A 20 2.63 5.27 16.90
CA LEU A 20 1.90 6.45 17.40
C LEU A 20 1.16 7.21 16.30
N ARG A 21 1.60 7.13 15.03
CA ARG A 21 1.03 7.89 13.92
C ARG A 21 0.28 7.07 12.88
N GLY A 22 0.43 5.75 12.88
CA GLY A 22 -0.14 4.89 11.86
C GLY A 22 -0.53 3.50 12.39
N ALA A 23 -0.87 2.62 11.47
CA ALA A 23 -1.08 1.21 11.79
C ALA A 23 0.27 0.53 12.09
N PRO A 24 0.32 -0.42 13.06
CA PRO A 24 1.51 -1.21 13.29
C PRO A 24 1.89 -1.98 12.02
N TYR A 25 3.21 -2.16 11.81
CA TYR A 25 3.68 -2.96 10.68
C TYR A 25 3.20 -4.41 10.82
N VAL A 26 2.30 -4.82 9.93
CA VAL A 26 1.84 -6.20 9.79
C VAL A 26 2.16 -6.66 8.37
N PRO A 27 3.19 -7.50 8.19
CA PRO A 27 3.58 -7.95 6.86
C PRO A 27 2.47 -8.80 6.23
N THR A 28 1.97 -8.38 5.09
CA THR A 28 1.04 -9.19 4.30
C THR A 28 1.77 -10.41 3.74
N ARG A 29 1.20 -11.60 3.92
CA ARG A 29 1.81 -12.83 3.42
C ARG A 29 1.83 -12.83 1.89
N LYS A 30 2.98 -13.11 1.28
CA LYS A 30 3.15 -13.18 -0.18
C LYS A 30 2.09 -14.05 -0.88
N LYS A 31 1.68 -15.16 -0.25
CA LYS A 31 0.60 -16.04 -0.76
C LYS A 31 -0.71 -15.28 -0.92
N GLN A 32 -1.08 -14.45 0.05
CA GLN A 32 -2.31 -13.66 0.02
C GLN A 32 -2.26 -12.56 -1.05
N ILE A 33 -1.10 -11.91 -1.23
CA ILE A 33 -0.92 -10.92 -2.30
C ILE A 33 -1.09 -11.58 -3.68
N LYS A 34 -0.47 -12.73 -3.89
CA LYS A 34 -0.64 -13.49 -5.14
C LYS A 34 -2.11 -13.83 -5.36
N GLN A 35 -2.78 -14.36 -4.34
CA GLN A 35 -4.20 -14.70 -4.41
C GLN A 35 -5.06 -13.46 -4.72
N ALA A 36 -4.78 -12.30 -4.12
CA ALA A 36 -5.47 -11.04 -4.45
C ALA A 36 -5.30 -10.65 -5.91
N PHE A 37 -4.08 -10.75 -6.43
CA PHE A 37 -3.76 -10.37 -7.81
C PHE A 37 -4.18 -11.41 -8.86
N ASP A 38 -4.46 -12.64 -8.47
CA ASP A 38 -4.95 -13.67 -9.37
C ASP A 38 -6.47 -13.79 -9.33
N GLU A 39 -7.08 -13.65 -8.14
CA GLU A 39 -8.49 -13.93 -7.94
C GLU A 39 -9.36 -12.66 -7.79
N LEU A 40 -8.91 -11.60 -7.11
CA LEU A 40 -9.71 -10.38 -6.96
C LEU A 40 -9.60 -9.47 -8.19
N TYR A 41 -8.37 -9.16 -8.59
CA TYR A 41 -8.07 -8.31 -9.72
C TYR A 41 -6.78 -8.77 -10.38
N VAL A 42 -6.85 -9.18 -11.63
CA VAL A 42 -5.68 -9.64 -12.38
C VAL A 42 -4.80 -8.45 -12.75
N VAL A 43 -3.73 -8.27 -11.97
CA VAL A 43 -2.75 -7.20 -12.18
C VAL A 43 -1.84 -7.53 -13.36
N GLY A 44 -1.61 -6.56 -14.24
CA GLY A 44 -0.78 -6.73 -15.43
C GLY A 44 -0.02 -5.45 -15.86
N GLN A 45 0.58 -5.50 -17.05
CA GLN A 45 1.49 -4.46 -17.56
C GLN A 45 0.86 -3.06 -17.69
N LYS A 46 -0.46 -2.98 -17.86
CA LYS A 46 -1.18 -1.71 -18.00
C LYS A 46 -1.48 -1.04 -16.65
N ASP A 47 -1.22 -1.75 -15.56
CA ASP A 47 -1.57 -1.26 -14.24
C ASP A 47 -0.48 -0.41 -13.62
N VAL A 48 -0.94 0.58 -12.87
CA VAL A 48 -0.17 1.33 -11.90
C VAL A 48 -0.74 1.02 -10.52
N VAL A 49 -0.01 0.18 -9.79
CA VAL A 49 -0.39 -0.29 -8.45
C VAL A 49 0.22 0.62 -7.40
N VAL A 50 -0.61 1.16 -6.52
CA VAL A 50 -0.16 1.97 -5.38
C VAL A 50 -0.41 1.22 -4.08
N ASP A 51 0.60 1.14 -3.22
CA ASP A 51 0.54 0.52 -1.89
C ASP A 51 0.69 1.59 -0.80
N LEU A 52 -0.36 1.78 -0.01
CA LEU A 52 -0.41 2.78 1.06
C LEU A 52 0.01 2.17 2.39
N GLY A 53 1.27 2.37 2.76
CA GLY A 53 1.93 1.69 3.86
C GLY A 53 2.69 0.46 3.36
N SER A 54 3.58 0.66 2.38
CA SER A 54 4.16 -0.45 1.60
C SER A 54 5.14 -1.35 2.38
N GLY A 55 5.50 -0.97 3.61
CA GLY A 55 6.37 -1.77 4.45
C GLY A 55 7.70 -2.14 3.76
N ASP A 56 8.02 -3.43 3.76
CA ASP A 56 9.20 -3.98 3.08
C ASP A 56 9.06 -4.10 1.55
N GLY A 57 7.90 -3.69 0.99
CA GLY A 57 7.64 -3.67 -0.46
C GLY A 57 7.30 -5.03 -1.08
N VAL A 58 6.88 -6.01 -0.32
CA VAL A 58 6.54 -7.34 -0.84
C VAL A 58 5.42 -7.27 -1.90
N LEU A 59 4.42 -6.42 -1.71
CA LEU A 59 3.32 -6.20 -2.66
C LEU A 59 3.83 -5.54 -3.95
N LEU A 60 4.68 -4.54 -3.83
CA LEU A 60 5.26 -3.84 -4.97
C LEU A 60 6.07 -4.79 -5.85
N ARG A 61 6.90 -5.64 -5.22
CA ARG A 61 7.68 -6.66 -5.94
C ARG A 61 6.79 -7.69 -6.64
N GLU A 62 5.65 -8.04 -6.04
CA GLU A 62 4.73 -8.98 -6.66
C GLU A 62 3.94 -8.34 -7.83
N ALA A 63 3.57 -7.06 -7.74
CA ALA A 63 2.98 -6.29 -8.85
C ALA A 63 3.99 -6.12 -10.00
N SER A 64 5.22 -5.76 -9.67
CA SER A 64 6.32 -5.61 -10.63
C SER A 64 6.59 -6.88 -11.46
N LYS A 65 6.55 -8.07 -10.84
CA LYS A 65 6.70 -9.35 -11.54
C LYS A 65 5.62 -9.64 -12.58
N ARG A 66 4.45 -8.99 -12.45
CA ARG A 66 3.36 -9.04 -13.41
C ARG A 66 3.47 -7.96 -14.50
N GLY A 67 4.55 -7.19 -14.47
CA GLY A 67 4.82 -6.11 -15.40
C GLY A 67 4.18 -4.78 -15.03
N ALA A 68 3.41 -4.70 -13.94
CA ALA A 68 2.79 -3.45 -13.50
C ALA A 68 3.84 -2.46 -12.98
N LYS A 69 3.59 -1.15 -13.18
CA LYS A 69 4.28 -0.12 -12.41
C LYS A 69 3.80 -0.18 -10.96
N ALA A 70 4.71 -0.02 -10.00
CA ALA A 70 4.37 -0.09 -8.59
C ALA A 70 4.93 1.11 -7.81
N VAL A 71 4.08 1.77 -7.04
CA VAL A 71 4.44 2.92 -6.20
C VAL A 71 4.08 2.61 -4.76
N GLY A 72 5.06 2.72 -3.87
CA GLY A 72 4.87 2.52 -2.43
C GLY A 72 5.09 3.80 -1.66
N TYR A 73 4.20 4.10 -0.73
CA TYR A 73 4.38 5.12 0.28
C TYR A 73 4.59 4.44 1.62
N GLU A 74 5.67 4.79 2.32
CA GLU A 74 6.00 4.21 3.63
C GLU A 74 6.50 5.31 4.57
N LEU A 75 6.00 5.29 5.80
CA LEU A 75 6.33 6.30 6.82
C LEU A 75 7.60 5.93 7.59
N ASN A 76 7.88 4.64 7.75
CA ASN A 76 9.06 4.16 8.46
C ASN A 76 10.30 4.19 7.56
N PRO A 77 11.30 5.05 7.84
CA PRO A 77 12.49 5.19 7.01
C PRO A 77 13.31 3.90 6.91
N ILE A 78 13.30 3.05 7.96
CA ILE A 78 14.02 1.77 7.96
C ILE A 78 13.38 0.82 6.94
N LEU A 79 12.04 0.72 6.94
CA LEU A 79 11.31 -0.11 5.98
C LEU A 79 11.48 0.40 4.55
N VAL A 80 11.55 1.72 4.36
CA VAL A 80 11.86 2.32 3.04
C VAL A 80 13.22 1.85 2.53
N VAL A 81 14.26 1.88 3.37
CA VAL A 81 15.61 1.42 2.99
C VAL A 81 15.59 -0.07 2.66
N ILE A 82 14.99 -0.90 3.52
CA ILE A 82 14.86 -2.35 3.30
C ILE A 82 14.13 -2.62 1.97
N SER A 83 12.99 -1.96 1.77
CA SER A 83 12.16 -2.11 0.57
C SER A 83 12.93 -1.75 -0.72
N ARG A 84 13.67 -0.63 -0.71
CA ARG A 84 14.51 -0.21 -1.83
C ARG A 84 15.63 -1.20 -2.14
N LEU A 85 16.32 -1.70 -1.10
CA LEU A 85 17.37 -2.69 -1.25
C LEU A 85 16.84 -4.00 -1.84
N MET A 86 15.69 -4.47 -1.34
CA MET A 86 15.06 -5.70 -1.82
C MET A 86 14.46 -5.57 -3.24
N SER A 87 14.16 -4.36 -3.67
CA SER A 87 13.55 -4.08 -4.98
C SER A 87 14.54 -3.54 -6.02
N ARG A 88 15.84 -3.47 -5.70
CA ARG A 88 16.88 -2.83 -6.53
C ARG A 88 17.02 -3.35 -7.97
N SER A 89 16.58 -4.58 -8.23
CA SER A 89 16.61 -5.20 -9.56
C SER A 89 15.35 -4.93 -10.40
N GLN A 90 14.40 -4.16 -9.90
CA GLN A 90 13.09 -3.94 -10.54
C GLN A 90 12.90 -2.45 -10.83
N ASN A 91 13.08 -2.06 -12.10
CA ASN A 91 13.06 -0.65 -12.52
C ASN A 91 11.66 -0.01 -12.55
N ASN A 92 10.61 -0.83 -12.44
CA ASN A 92 9.20 -0.39 -12.43
C ASN A 92 8.64 -0.18 -11.02
N ILE A 93 9.49 -0.16 -9.98
CA ILE A 93 9.11 0.12 -8.59
C ILE A 93 9.65 1.48 -8.15
N SER A 94 8.77 2.30 -7.56
CA SER A 94 9.13 3.56 -6.89
C SER A 94 8.69 3.49 -5.42
N ILE A 95 9.62 3.72 -4.50
CA ILE A 95 9.34 3.69 -3.06
C ILE A 95 9.68 5.05 -2.47
N GLN A 96 8.67 5.70 -1.88
CA GLN A 96 8.76 7.04 -1.33
C GLN A 96 8.66 6.98 0.20
N TRP A 97 9.59 7.64 0.87
CA TRP A 97 9.46 7.95 2.29
C TRP A 97 8.46 9.07 2.45
N ALA A 98 7.24 8.76 2.81
CA ALA A 98 6.16 9.74 2.84
C ALA A 98 4.99 9.29 3.71
N ASP A 99 4.33 10.28 4.30
CA ASP A 99 2.98 10.16 4.81
C ASP A 99 2.01 10.24 3.63
N PHE A 100 1.38 9.13 3.26
CA PHE A 100 0.50 9.07 2.10
C PHE A 100 -0.74 9.98 2.23
N TRP A 101 -1.18 10.29 3.45
CA TRP A 101 -2.28 11.24 3.67
C TRP A 101 -1.98 12.64 3.15
N LYS A 102 -0.69 12.98 3.01
CA LYS A 102 -0.20 14.27 2.52
C LYS A 102 0.23 14.23 1.06
N LYS A 103 -0.05 13.13 0.36
CA LYS A 103 0.33 12.94 -1.04
C LYS A 103 -0.89 12.79 -1.92
N GLN A 104 -0.76 13.28 -3.14
CA GLN A 104 -1.68 12.90 -4.21
C GLN A 104 -1.17 11.60 -4.84
N LEU A 105 -2.08 10.69 -5.14
CA LEU A 105 -1.73 9.49 -5.92
C LEU A 105 -1.40 9.89 -7.35
N PRO A 106 -0.49 9.16 -8.04
CA PRO A 106 -0.24 9.35 -9.46
C PRO A 106 -1.54 9.31 -10.29
N ASP A 107 -1.69 10.19 -11.27
CA ASP A 107 -2.91 10.31 -12.08
C ASP A 107 -3.22 9.07 -12.92
N GLU A 108 -2.21 8.25 -13.17
CA GLU A 108 -2.31 6.98 -13.87
C GLU A 108 -2.63 5.78 -12.97
N THR A 109 -2.84 5.99 -11.67
CA THR A 109 -3.15 4.90 -10.72
C THR A 109 -4.39 4.14 -11.14
N THR A 110 -4.27 2.82 -11.29
CA THR A 110 -5.37 1.91 -11.64
C THR A 110 -5.82 1.05 -10.46
N VAL A 111 -4.88 0.71 -9.57
CA VAL A 111 -5.13 -0.15 -8.41
C VAL A 111 -4.49 0.46 -7.17
N VAL A 112 -5.24 0.54 -6.08
CA VAL A 112 -4.72 0.90 -4.75
C VAL A 112 -4.89 -0.30 -3.82
N TYR A 113 -3.84 -0.67 -3.13
CA TYR A 113 -3.90 -1.62 -2.02
C TYR A 113 -3.82 -0.88 -0.71
N ILE A 114 -4.69 -1.25 0.23
CA ILE A 114 -4.77 -0.63 1.55
C ILE A 114 -4.84 -1.68 2.65
N PHE A 115 -4.09 -1.43 3.71
CA PHE A 115 -4.24 -2.07 5.01
C PHE A 115 -4.28 -0.98 6.08
N ILE A 116 -5.47 -0.61 6.51
CA ILE A 116 -5.73 0.50 7.44
C ILE A 116 -6.54 0.00 8.63
N ASN A 117 -6.58 0.77 9.71
CA ASN A 117 -7.46 0.46 10.83
C ASN A 117 -8.90 0.96 10.58
N THR A 118 -9.85 0.48 11.38
CA THR A 118 -11.28 0.83 11.25
C THR A 118 -11.54 2.33 11.39
N LYS A 119 -10.75 3.05 12.19
CA LYS A 119 -10.92 4.49 12.44
C LYS A 119 -10.69 5.32 11.18
N ASP A 120 -9.78 4.87 10.31
CA ASP A 120 -9.36 5.62 9.12
C ASP A 120 -10.17 5.26 7.86
N THR A 121 -11.05 4.25 7.92
CA THR A 121 -11.79 3.76 6.74
C THR A 121 -12.63 4.84 6.06
N LYS A 122 -13.29 5.72 6.83
CA LYS A 122 -14.08 6.83 6.30
C LYS A 122 -13.20 7.87 5.60
N HIS A 123 -12.08 8.24 6.21
CA HIS A 123 -11.12 9.17 5.64
C HIS A 123 -10.45 8.57 4.39
N MET A 124 -10.10 7.29 4.41
CA MET A 124 -9.56 6.58 3.26
C MET A 124 -10.56 6.58 2.09
N LYS A 125 -11.82 6.28 2.35
CA LYS A 125 -12.85 6.34 1.31
C LYS A 125 -12.89 7.72 0.65
N GLN A 126 -12.93 8.80 1.44
CA GLN A 126 -12.92 10.19 0.92
C GLN A 126 -11.65 10.47 0.10
N PHE A 127 -10.48 10.07 0.58
CA PHE A 127 -9.20 10.22 -0.12
C PHE A 127 -9.21 9.55 -1.51
N LEU A 128 -9.80 8.35 -1.62
CA LEU A 128 -9.93 7.62 -2.89
C LEU A 128 -10.98 8.26 -3.81
N GLU A 129 -12.10 8.72 -3.27
CA GLU A 129 -13.13 9.46 -4.02
C GLU A 129 -12.58 10.76 -4.60
N ASP A 130 -11.78 11.51 -3.83
CA ASP A 130 -11.18 12.76 -4.28
C ASP A 130 -10.15 12.51 -5.41
N HIS A 131 -9.41 11.41 -5.35
CA HIS A 131 -8.54 10.99 -6.45
C HIS A 131 -9.36 10.72 -7.73
N VAL A 132 -10.44 9.96 -7.64
CA VAL A 132 -11.31 9.64 -8.79
C VAL A 132 -11.96 10.90 -9.35
N LYS A 133 -12.48 11.80 -8.50
CA LYS A 133 -13.04 13.10 -8.92
C LYS A 133 -12.01 13.96 -9.66
N ARG A 134 -10.76 14.00 -9.18
CA ARG A 134 -9.68 14.79 -9.76
C ARG A 134 -9.24 14.24 -11.11
N THR A 135 -9.07 12.93 -11.20
CA THR A 135 -8.53 12.29 -12.41
C THR A 135 -9.60 11.95 -13.45
N LYS A 136 -10.86 11.89 -13.04
CA LYS A 136 -11.99 11.39 -13.86
C LYS A 136 -11.75 9.98 -14.42
N LYS A 137 -10.99 9.16 -13.67
CA LYS A 137 -10.69 7.78 -14.01
C LYS A 137 -11.20 6.85 -12.92
N GLY A 138 -11.74 5.70 -13.31
CA GLY A 138 -12.13 4.66 -12.35
C GLY A 138 -10.92 4.08 -11.64
N LEU A 139 -11.14 3.61 -10.39
CA LEU A 139 -10.09 3.08 -9.54
C LEU A 139 -10.50 1.73 -8.95
N LYS A 140 -9.61 0.74 -8.98
CA LYS A 140 -9.76 -0.50 -8.24
C LYS A 140 -9.07 -0.38 -6.89
N VAL A 141 -9.72 -0.86 -5.84
CA VAL A 141 -9.17 -0.80 -4.47
C VAL A 141 -9.25 -2.19 -3.86
N ILE A 142 -8.13 -2.70 -3.42
CA ILE A 142 -8.03 -3.95 -2.66
C ILE A 142 -7.78 -3.57 -1.20
N SER A 143 -8.76 -3.82 -0.34
CA SER A 143 -8.65 -3.59 1.10
C SER A 143 -8.40 -4.91 1.81
N TYR A 144 -7.38 -4.96 2.66
CA TYR A 144 -7.09 -6.11 3.51
C TYR A 144 -7.76 -5.92 4.87
N ALA A 145 -8.58 -6.89 5.28
CA ALA A 145 -9.26 -7.01 6.56
C ALA A 145 -10.33 -5.95 6.90
N PHE A 146 -10.41 -4.84 6.20
CA PHE A 146 -11.34 -3.75 6.54
C PHE A 146 -12.30 -3.43 5.40
N VAL A 147 -13.57 -3.22 5.77
CA VAL A 147 -14.64 -2.85 4.83
C VAL A 147 -14.74 -1.32 4.75
N LEU A 148 -14.88 -0.80 3.55
CA LEU A 148 -15.11 0.62 3.32
C LEU A 148 -16.58 0.98 3.64
N PRO A 149 -16.85 1.99 4.47
CA PRO A 149 -18.19 2.30 4.93
C PRO A 149 -19.11 2.75 3.78
N GLY A 150 -20.32 2.18 3.75
CA GLY A 150 -21.33 2.50 2.73
C GLY A 150 -21.00 1.99 1.32
N MET A 151 -20.05 1.04 1.21
CA MET A 151 -19.75 0.35 -0.05
C MET A 151 -19.81 -1.16 0.13
N SER A 152 -20.41 -1.85 -0.82
CA SER A 152 -20.34 -3.31 -0.90
C SER A 152 -19.17 -3.71 -1.77
N PRO A 153 -18.31 -4.65 -1.30
CA PRO A 153 -17.23 -5.17 -2.13
C PRO A 153 -17.79 -5.94 -3.33
N GLN A 154 -17.17 -5.78 -4.49
CA GLN A 154 -17.53 -6.53 -5.70
C GLN A 154 -17.16 -8.01 -5.59
N LYS A 155 -16.06 -8.30 -4.89
CA LYS A 155 -15.53 -9.64 -4.69
C LYS A 155 -14.75 -9.71 -3.39
N ASN A 156 -14.79 -10.89 -2.77
CA ASN A 156 -14.02 -11.16 -1.55
C ASN A 156 -13.19 -12.43 -1.74
N VAL A 157 -11.97 -12.42 -1.23
CA VAL A 157 -11.09 -13.59 -1.18
C VAL A 157 -10.36 -13.60 0.15
N GLY A 158 -10.72 -14.52 1.01
CA GLY A 158 -10.26 -14.52 2.39
C GLY A 158 -10.57 -13.19 3.09
N PRO A 159 -9.59 -12.54 3.71
CA PRO A 159 -9.78 -11.24 4.37
C PRO A 159 -9.71 -10.05 3.41
N MET A 160 -9.62 -10.27 2.10
CA MET A 160 -9.43 -9.20 1.13
C MET A 160 -10.72 -8.89 0.37
N HIS A 161 -10.95 -7.59 0.16
CA HIS A 161 -12.16 -7.03 -0.44
C HIS A 161 -11.78 -6.18 -1.65
N LEU A 162 -12.43 -6.42 -2.79
CA LEU A 162 -12.28 -5.59 -4.00
C LEU A 162 -13.41 -4.59 -4.09
N TYR A 163 -13.06 -3.32 -4.27
CA TYR A 163 -13.98 -2.23 -4.57
C TYR A 163 -13.68 -1.60 -5.92
N THR A 164 -14.69 -0.98 -6.52
CA THR A 164 -14.53 -0.14 -7.71
C THR A 164 -15.13 1.23 -7.44
N PHE A 165 -14.28 2.23 -7.55
CA PHE A 165 -14.70 3.63 -7.60
C PHE A 165 -14.90 4.00 -9.08
N LYS A 166 -16.08 4.49 -9.42
CA LYS A 166 -16.40 4.93 -10.79
C LYS A 166 -16.12 6.43 -10.93
N ALA A 167 -15.65 6.84 -12.12
CA ALA A 167 -15.52 8.24 -12.48
C ALA A 167 -16.87 8.91 -12.59
#